data_57dbd1914683c94013c7a876d7646942
#
_entry.id   57dbd1914683c94013c7a876d7646942
#
_cell.length_a   1.000
_cell.length_b   1.000
_cell.length_c   1.000
_cell.angle_alpha   90.00
_cell.angle_beta   90.00
_cell.angle_gamma   90.00
#
_symmetry.space_group_name_H-M   'P 1'
#
loop_
_entity.id
_entity.type
_entity.pdbx_description
1 polymer ?
#
loop_
_entity_poly.entity_id
_entity_poly.type
_entity_poly.pdbx_seq_one_letter_code
_entity_poly.pdbx_strand_id
1 'polypeptide(L)'
;MAFESVNLQIFIYSGTSGSYSDADLKYTLSKSLIGADTNIMFEIGELVRDYITVSFNNDYLSNAIWVSTVGTIVTDLGSPFDYGSPVINHYLAFDGYGYFEDEINPQLSTDALISANTIYLPEGTAGKLPLYAEGVGKVIIDSTTTQVTDNGNSNQKIQYLTIPANKSIIKVYATDDSTLLKTIDIINVCEPKFTPYKVTFLNRMGSYQDFYFFKKTVETFNVTDETYKRNTVNTSSVSYPTNETQQQRY
;
A
#
# COMPACT_ATOMS: atom_id res chain seq x y z
N MET A 1 14.35 41.14 1.63
CA MET A 1 15.18 40.03 1.22
C MET A 1 14.25 39.07 0.45
N ALA A 2 14.57 38.77 -0.77
CA ALA A 2 13.79 37.84 -1.56
C ALA A 2 14.30 36.42 -1.28
N PHE A 3 13.40 35.48 -1.10
CA PHE A 3 13.73 34.05 -1.12
C PHE A 3 14.07 33.65 -2.55
N GLU A 4 15.14 32.92 -2.76
CA GLU A 4 15.46 32.39 -4.07
C GLU A 4 15.00 30.96 -4.26
N SER A 5 15.23 30.11 -3.28
CA SER A 5 14.91 28.69 -3.40
C SER A 5 14.68 28.01 -2.05
N VAL A 6 14.07 26.84 -2.10
CA VAL A 6 13.95 25.91 -0.97
C VAL A 6 14.62 24.61 -1.35
N ASN A 7 15.51 24.13 -0.50
CA ASN A 7 16.07 22.79 -0.57
C ASN A 7 15.27 21.89 0.38
N LEU A 8 14.81 20.76 -0.14
CA LEU A 8 14.08 19.73 0.60
C LEU A 8 14.88 18.44 0.61
N GLN A 9 15.32 18.01 1.77
CA GLN A 9 15.90 16.69 1.99
C GLN A 9 14.80 15.72 2.38
N ILE A 10 14.82 14.52 1.81
CA ILE A 10 13.82 13.47 2.02
C ILE A 10 14.52 12.22 2.54
N PHE A 11 14.20 11.86 3.77
CA PHE A 11 14.68 10.67 4.46
C PHE A 11 13.57 9.62 4.46
N ILE A 12 13.89 8.39 4.03
CA ILE A 12 12.93 7.29 3.92
C ILE A 12 13.47 6.10 4.72
N TYR A 13 12.73 5.65 5.72
CA TYR A 13 13.19 4.65 6.68
C TYR A 13 12.04 3.87 7.32
N SER A 14 12.38 2.79 8.01
CA SER A 14 11.46 1.98 8.81
C SER A 14 11.76 2.15 10.30
N GLY A 15 10.84 1.78 11.16
CA GLY A 15 11.00 1.80 12.61
C GLY A 15 10.25 2.93 13.28
N THR A 16 10.95 3.80 14.01
CA THR A 16 10.33 4.84 14.85
C THR A 16 10.35 6.20 14.15
N SER A 17 9.24 6.92 14.17
CA SER A 17 9.13 8.28 13.64
C SER A 17 10.22 9.20 14.20
N GLY A 18 10.87 9.95 13.33
CA GLY A 18 11.95 10.88 13.69
C GLY A 18 13.32 10.23 13.93
N SER A 19 13.42 8.90 13.88
CA SER A 19 14.70 8.17 14.10
C SER A 19 15.38 7.85 12.77
N TYR A 20 15.67 8.87 11.97
CA TYR A 20 16.41 8.72 10.71
C TYR A 20 17.88 9.10 10.90
N SER A 21 18.71 8.60 9.99
CA SER A 21 20.15 8.86 9.89
C SER A 21 20.51 9.40 8.50
N ASP A 22 21.75 9.80 8.29
CA ASP A 22 22.25 10.24 6.98
C ASP A 22 22.16 9.12 5.92
N ALA A 23 22.20 7.85 6.32
CA ALA A 23 22.03 6.72 5.41
C ALA A 23 20.61 6.62 4.83
N ASP A 24 19.63 7.21 5.51
CA ASP A 24 18.22 7.22 5.11
C ASP A 24 17.90 8.37 4.16
N LEU A 25 18.81 9.32 3.93
CA LEU A 25 18.66 10.36 2.92
C LEU A 25 18.61 9.73 1.52
N LYS A 26 17.46 9.88 0.86
CA LYS A 26 17.25 9.34 -0.49
C LYS A 26 17.26 10.42 -1.56
N TYR A 27 16.71 11.60 -1.25
CA TYR A 27 16.61 12.68 -2.22
C TYR A 27 16.92 14.03 -1.60
N THR A 28 17.50 14.90 -2.41
CA THR A 28 17.59 16.35 -2.15
C THR A 28 17.02 17.06 -3.36
N LEU A 29 15.93 17.78 -3.16
CA LEU A 29 15.22 18.53 -4.19
C LEU A 29 15.43 20.02 -3.96
N SER A 30 15.51 20.80 -5.04
CA SER A 30 15.57 22.26 -4.96
C SER A 30 14.52 22.85 -5.89
N LYS A 31 13.76 23.83 -5.39
CA LYS A 31 12.84 24.63 -6.20
C LYS A 31 13.01 26.11 -5.87
N SER A 32 13.01 26.94 -6.92
CA SER A 32 13.02 28.39 -6.80
C SER A 32 11.60 28.95 -6.84
N LEU A 33 11.36 30.05 -6.14
CA LEU A 33 10.13 30.82 -6.30
C LEU A 33 10.07 31.45 -7.69
N ILE A 34 8.91 31.40 -8.32
CA ILE A 34 8.69 31.97 -9.64
C ILE A 34 7.72 33.15 -9.51
N GLY A 35 8.19 34.33 -9.90
CA GLY A 35 7.36 35.54 -9.92
C GLY A 35 6.87 36.00 -8.55
N ALA A 36 5.55 36.12 -8.39
CA ALA A 36 4.91 36.59 -7.17
C ALA A 36 4.42 35.44 -6.26
N ASP A 37 4.83 34.21 -6.54
CA ASP A 37 4.42 33.03 -5.74
C ASP A 37 4.98 33.14 -4.30
N THR A 38 4.15 32.80 -3.35
CA THR A 38 4.50 32.77 -1.93
C THR A 38 4.67 31.36 -1.37
N ASN A 39 4.36 30.33 -2.17
CA ASN A 39 4.38 28.94 -1.79
C ASN A 39 5.20 28.10 -2.76
N ILE A 40 5.95 27.14 -2.21
CA ILE A 40 6.63 26.10 -3.00
C ILE A 40 6.04 24.76 -2.64
N MET A 41 5.55 24.03 -3.65
CA MET A 41 4.99 22.69 -3.48
C MET A 41 5.98 21.65 -4.01
N PHE A 42 6.21 20.59 -3.24
CA PHE A 42 6.98 19.42 -3.64
C PHE A 42 6.06 18.22 -3.71
N GLU A 43 5.99 17.59 -4.88
CA GLU A 43 5.38 16.28 -5.05
C GLU A 43 6.41 15.20 -4.73
N ILE A 44 6.15 14.39 -3.70
CA ILE A 44 7.11 13.39 -3.22
C ILE A 44 6.55 11.95 -3.27
N GLY A 45 5.26 11.79 -3.58
CA GLY A 45 4.57 10.50 -3.52
C GLY A 45 5.24 9.41 -4.34
N GLU A 46 5.55 9.69 -5.61
CA GLU A 46 6.21 8.73 -6.50
C GLU A 46 7.63 8.37 -6.03
N LEU A 47 8.37 9.36 -5.50
CA LEU A 47 9.72 9.12 -4.98
C LEU A 47 9.72 8.21 -3.75
N VAL A 48 8.70 8.32 -2.91
CA VAL A 48 8.55 7.51 -1.69
C VAL A 48 8.10 6.10 -2.03
N ARG A 49 7.22 5.97 -3.02
CA ARG A 49 6.65 4.69 -3.44
C ARG A 49 7.70 3.66 -3.82
N ASP A 50 8.79 4.08 -4.46
CA ASP A 50 9.89 3.20 -4.86
C ASP A 50 10.57 2.47 -3.68
N TYR A 51 10.37 2.96 -2.46
CA TYR A 51 10.95 2.38 -1.24
C TYR A 51 9.97 1.55 -0.42
N ILE A 52 8.69 1.54 -0.79
CA ILE A 52 7.70 0.70 -0.13
C ILE A 52 7.78 -0.71 -0.69
N THR A 53 8.25 -1.65 0.12
CA THR A 53 8.30 -3.05 -0.28
C THR A 53 7.01 -3.75 0.15
N VAL A 54 6.25 -4.23 -0.82
CA VAL A 54 5.04 -5.03 -0.59
C VAL A 54 5.39 -6.50 -0.75
N SER A 55 5.30 -7.26 0.34
CA SER A 55 5.55 -8.70 0.35
C SER A 55 4.49 -9.40 1.20
N PHE A 56 3.74 -10.30 0.59
CA PHE A 56 2.72 -11.09 1.29
C PHE A 56 3.11 -12.57 1.33
N ASN A 57 3.50 -13.03 2.52
CA ASN A 57 3.86 -14.42 2.80
C ASN A 57 2.85 -15.08 3.76
N ASN A 58 1.55 -14.83 3.54
CA ASN A 58 0.45 -15.15 4.45
C ASN A 58 0.48 -14.41 5.80
N ASP A 59 1.38 -13.47 5.98
CA ASP A 59 1.45 -12.61 7.15
C ASP A 59 0.85 -11.23 6.84
N TYR A 60 -0.16 -10.86 7.64
CA TYR A 60 -0.81 -9.56 7.53
C TYR A 60 -0.02 -8.54 8.36
N LEU A 61 1.01 -7.97 7.76
CA LEU A 61 1.89 -6.98 8.37
C LEU A 61 1.72 -5.60 7.73
N SER A 62 2.04 -4.55 8.47
CA SER A 62 2.12 -3.21 7.94
C SER A 62 3.33 -3.10 7.00
N ASN A 63 3.09 -2.59 5.80
CA ASN A 63 4.13 -2.23 4.83
C ASN A 63 4.41 -0.72 4.81
N ALA A 64 3.92 0.01 5.82
CA ALA A 64 4.14 1.44 5.95
C ALA A 64 5.60 1.77 6.27
N ILE A 65 6.06 2.92 5.77
CA ILE A 65 7.38 3.47 6.02
C ILE A 65 7.27 4.91 6.49
N TRP A 66 8.27 5.39 7.24
CA TRP A 66 8.36 6.79 7.61
C TRP A 66 9.08 7.60 6.54
N VAL A 67 8.60 8.81 6.33
CA VAL A 67 9.21 9.82 5.49
C VAL A 67 9.42 11.07 6.33
N SER A 68 10.67 11.44 6.53
CA SER A 68 11.00 12.72 7.17
C SER A 68 11.49 13.70 6.13
N THR A 69 10.96 14.91 6.16
CA THR A 69 11.37 15.99 5.27
C THR A 69 12.02 17.09 6.07
N VAL A 70 13.17 17.58 5.57
CA VAL A 70 13.90 18.70 6.15
C VAL A 70 13.99 19.81 5.11
N GLY A 71 13.22 20.88 5.33
CA GLY A 71 13.18 22.05 4.43
C GLY A 71 14.14 23.14 4.88
N THR A 72 14.99 23.61 3.98
CA THR A 72 15.94 24.73 4.21
C THR A 72 15.73 25.82 3.15
N ILE A 73 15.62 27.06 3.57
CA ILE A 73 15.51 28.21 2.67
C ILE A 73 16.91 28.67 2.26
N VAL A 74 17.12 28.91 0.97
CA VAL A 74 18.34 29.46 0.40
C VAL A 74 18.05 30.84 -0.15
N THR A 75 18.87 31.83 0.20
CA THR A 75 18.74 33.21 -0.25
C THR A 75 19.72 33.56 -1.38
N ASP A 76 19.54 34.73 -2.01
CA ASP A 76 20.38 35.31 -3.09
C ASP A 76 21.89 35.28 -2.83
N LEU A 77 22.30 35.20 -1.59
CA LEU A 77 23.70 35.24 -1.21
C LEU A 77 24.40 33.88 -1.20
N GLY A 78 23.68 32.80 -1.62
CA GLY A 78 24.25 31.46 -1.68
C GLY A 78 24.61 30.85 -0.31
N SER A 79 24.36 31.59 0.77
CA SER A 79 24.52 31.08 2.13
C SER A 79 23.17 30.55 2.61
N PRO A 80 23.13 29.40 3.22
CA PRO A 80 21.96 28.99 3.99
C PRO A 80 21.80 30.01 5.12
N PHE A 81 20.95 31.00 4.90
CA PHE A 81 20.64 31.93 5.99
C PHE A 81 19.69 31.19 6.93
N ASP A 82 20.07 31.14 8.17
CA ASP A 82 19.26 30.55 9.22
C ASP A 82 18.03 31.43 9.46
N TYR A 83 16.98 31.26 8.63
CA TYR A 83 15.66 31.85 8.87
C TYR A 83 14.89 31.05 9.93
N GLY A 84 15.58 30.57 10.94
CA GLY A 84 15.06 29.68 11.95
C GLY A 84 15.48 28.23 11.69
N SER A 85 15.20 27.37 12.63
CA SER A 85 15.47 25.94 12.54
C SER A 85 14.84 25.36 11.29
N PRO A 86 15.48 24.40 10.61
CA PRO A 86 14.89 23.74 9.45
C PRO A 86 13.50 23.18 9.80
N VAL A 87 12.58 23.32 8.86
CA VAL A 87 11.23 22.77 9.04
C VAL A 87 11.31 21.26 8.84
N ILE A 88 11.04 20.53 9.91
CA ILE A 88 11.07 19.05 9.91
C ILE A 88 9.65 18.55 10.07
N ASN A 89 9.23 17.67 9.14
CA ASN A 89 7.96 16.99 9.22
C ASN A 89 8.18 15.49 9.06
N HIS A 90 7.29 14.71 9.68
CA HIS A 90 7.30 13.26 9.63
C HIS A 90 5.95 12.77 9.10
N TYR A 91 5.98 11.98 8.04
CA TYR A 91 4.81 11.42 7.39
C TYR A 91 4.91 9.90 7.37
N LEU A 92 3.78 9.24 7.56
CA LEU A 92 3.68 7.81 7.34
C LEU A 92 3.15 7.55 5.92
N ALA A 93 3.86 6.75 5.16
CA ALA A 93 3.52 6.43 3.78
C ALA A 93 3.07 4.97 3.64
N PHE A 94 2.01 4.76 2.87
CA PHE A 94 1.46 3.46 2.48
C PHE A 94 1.48 3.33 0.96
N ASP A 95 1.57 2.11 0.44
CA ASP A 95 1.43 1.85 -0.99
C ASP A 95 -0.06 1.83 -1.41
N GLY A 96 -0.70 2.99 -1.29
CA GLY A 96 -2.06 3.23 -1.76
C GLY A 96 -2.09 3.78 -3.18
N TYR A 97 -3.28 3.94 -3.75
CA TYR A 97 -3.47 4.49 -5.09
C TYR A 97 -4.74 5.33 -5.20
N GLY A 98 -4.83 6.12 -6.27
CA GLY A 98 -5.99 6.98 -6.59
C GLY A 98 -5.86 8.43 -6.13
N TYR A 99 -4.81 8.76 -5.35
CA TYR A 99 -4.61 10.14 -4.88
C TYR A 99 -4.28 11.12 -6.00
N PHE A 100 -3.38 10.73 -6.89
CA PHE A 100 -2.88 11.62 -7.93
C PHE A 100 -3.97 12.02 -8.93
N GLU A 101 -4.90 11.13 -9.21
CA GLU A 101 -6.02 11.39 -10.13
C GLU A 101 -7.06 12.34 -9.52
N ASP A 102 -7.29 12.23 -8.21
CA ASP A 102 -8.34 12.97 -7.52
C ASP A 102 -7.82 14.23 -6.81
N GLU A 103 -6.51 14.47 -6.78
CA GLU A 103 -5.82 15.52 -5.99
C GLU A 103 -6.20 15.52 -4.51
N ILE A 104 -6.75 14.43 -4.03
CA ILE A 104 -7.23 14.28 -2.65
C ILE A 104 -6.34 13.27 -1.94
N ASN A 105 -5.53 13.72 -0.99
CA ASN A 105 -4.87 12.81 -0.09
C ASN A 105 -5.95 12.06 0.71
N PRO A 106 -6.07 10.72 0.58
CA PRO A 106 -7.09 9.99 1.31
C PRO A 106 -6.96 10.33 2.79
N GLN A 107 -7.93 11.10 3.29
CA GLN A 107 -8.03 11.32 4.72
C GLN A 107 -8.39 9.97 5.32
N LEU A 108 -7.56 9.48 6.23
CA LEU A 108 -7.82 8.24 6.97
C LEU A 108 -8.95 8.42 8.00
N SER A 109 -9.90 9.30 7.71
CA SER A 109 -10.98 9.68 8.60
C SER A 109 -11.91 8.54 9.02
N THR A 110 -11.83 7.40 8.35
CA THR A 110 -12.62 6.22 8.73
C THR A 110 -11.81 5.15 9.43
N ASP A 111 -10.50 5.21 9.31
CA ASP A 111 -9.49 4.37 9.97
C ASP A 111 -9.69 2.84 9.84
N ALA A 112 -10.82 2.42 9.26
CA ALA A 112 -11.00 1.09 8.70
C ALA A 112 -10.50 1.12 7.26
N LEU A 113 -9.36 0.48 7.00
CA LEU A 113 -8.67 0.52 5.70
C LEU A 113 -9.33 -0.40 4.66
N ILE A 114 -10.63 -0.29 4.55
CA ILE A 114 -11.46 -1.02 3.59
C ILE A 114 -12.56 -0.09 3.07
N SER A 115 -12.70 0.01 1.76
CA SER A 115 -13.72 0.87 1.14
C SER A 115 -15.13 0.28 1.22
N ALA A 116 -15.24 -1.05 1.18
CA ALA A 116 -16.52 -1.73 1.21
C ALA A 116 -17.24 -1.59 2.57
N ASN A 117 -18.56 -1.51 2.53
CA ASN A 117 -19.42 -1.57 3.72
C ASN A 117 -19.97 -2.99 3.97
N THR A 118 -19.59 -3.95 3.12
CA THR A 118 -20.00 -5.34 3.23
C THR A 118 -18.82 -6.25 2.94
N ILE A 119 -18.63 -7.25 3.79
CA ILE A 119 -17.63 -8.30 3.63
C ILE A 119 -18.36 -9.62 3.44
N TYR A 120 -17.94 -10.39 2.44
CA TYR A 120 -18.45 -11.75 2.19
C TYR A 120 -17.43 -12.76 2.68
N LEU A 121 -17.82 -13.60 3.62
CA LEU A 121 -16.97 -14.68 4.15
C LEU A 121 -17.64 -16.04 3.92
N PRO A 122 -16.87 -17.09 3.61
CA PRO A 122 -17.40 -18.44 3.67
C PRO A 122 -17.89 -18.77 5.08
N GLU A 123 -19.02 -19.44 5.18
CA GLU A 123 -19.56 -19.88 6.48
C GLU A 123 -18.50 -20.65 7.27
N GLY A 124 -18.37 -20.37 8.55
CA GLY A 124 -17.36 -20.98 9.41
C GLY A 124 -15.93 -20.48 9.22
N THR A 125 -15.68 -19.50 8.35
CA THR A 125 -14.34 -18.97 8.09
C THR A 125 -14.13 -17.64 8.81
N ALA A 126 -12.94 -17.47 9.40
CA ALA A 126 -12.51 -16.21 9.97
C ALA A 126 -11.95 -15.28 8.88
N GLY A 127 -12.14 -13.97 9.05
CA GLY A 127 -11.63 -12.93 8.16
C GLY A 127 -10.57 -12.04 8.81
N LYS A 128 -10.08 -11.06 8.05
CA LYS A 128 -9.18 -10.01 8.51
C LYS A 128 -9.74 -8.63 8.18
N LEU A 129 -9.67 -7.73 9.15
CA LEU A 129 -10.04 -6.33 9.00
C LEU A 129 -8.79 -5.46 9.16
N PRO A 130 -8.32 -4.78 8.10
CA PRO A 130 -7.23 -3.84 8.22
C PRO A 130 -7.71 -2.53 8.88
N LEU A 131 -6.93 -2.03 9.84
CA LEU A 131 -7.21 -0.82 10.61
C LEU A 131 -5.97 0.08 10.64
N TYR A 132 -6.20 1.38 10.61
CA TYR A 132 -5.19 2.36 11.01
C TYR A 132 -5.29 2.60 12.51
N ALA A 133 -4.40 2.00 13.28
CA ALA A 133 -4.52 1.88 14.72
C ALA A 133 -4.49 3.22 15.47
N GLU A 134 -3.86 4.25 14.91
CA GLU A 134 -3.78 5.58 15.54
C GLU A 134 -5.14 6.27 15.65
N GLY A 135 -6.04 6.02 14.69
CA GLY A 135 -7.37 6.64 14.66
C GLY A 135 -8.48 5.81 15.31
N VAL A 136 -8.19 4.55 15.69
CA VAL A 136 -9.19 3.60 16.20
C VAL A 136 -8.99 3.33 17.68
N GLY A 137 -10.03 3.55 18.50
CA GLY A 137 -10.03 3.17 19.92
C GLY A 137 -10.52 1.74 20.13
N LYS A 138 -11.67 1.39 19.52
CA LYS A 138 -12.22 0.04 19.67
C LYS A 138 -12.96 -0.42 18.42
N VAL A 139 -13.08 -1.73 18.32
CA VAL A 139 -13.93 -2.41 17.34
C VAL A 139 -14.91 -3.32 18.06
N ILE A 140 -16.17 -3.24 17.69
CA ILE A 140 -17.23 -4.13 18.21
C ILE A 140 -17.66 -5.05 17.07
N ILE A 141 -17.51 -6.35 17.29
CA ILE A 141 -17.95 -7.39 16.36
C ILE A 141 -19.13 -8.12 17.02
N ASP A 142 -20.33 -7.90 16.48
CA ASP A 142 -21.63 -8.24 17.12
C ASP A 142 -21.71 -7.63 18.54
N SER A 143 -21.44 -8.43 19.58
CA SER A 143 -21.44 -8.01 20.98
C SER A 143 -20.05 -8.03 21.63
N THR A 144 -19.01 -8.43 20.90
CA THR A 144 -17.65 -8.54 21.41
C THR A 144 -16.88 -7.27 21.13
N THR A 145 -16.38 -6.63 22.18
CA THR A 145 -15.54 -5.43 22.09
C THR A 145 -14.07 -5.82 22.12
N THR A 146 -13.30 -5.30 21.20
CA THR A 146 -11.83 -5.41 21.15
C THR A 146 -11.25 -4.01 21.16
N GLN A 147 -10.42 -3.69 22.15
CA GLN A 147 -9.68 -2.43 22.18
C GLN A 147 -8.52 -2.49 21.18
N VAL A 148 -8.30 -1.41 20.47
CA VAL A 148 -7.19 -1.23 19.54
C VAL A 148 -6.17 -0.34 20.22
N THR A 149 -4.93 -0.81 20.27
CA THR A 149 -3.83 -0.04 20.85
C THR A 149 -2.91 0.42 19.74
N ASP A 150 -2.69 1.73 19.66
CA ASP A 150 -1.71 2.27 18.75
C ASP A 150 -0.28 1.85 19.13
N ASN A 151 0.55 1.60 18.14
CA ASN A 151 1.96 1.23 18.32
C ASN A 151 2.89 2.44 18.52
N GLY A 152 2.36 3.57 19.02
CA GLY A 152 3.11 4.79 19.26
C GLY A 152 3.76 5.34 17.98
N ASN A 153 5.06 5.59 18.02
CA ASN A 153 5.80 6.14 16.88
C ASN A 153 6.32 5.09 15.89
N SER A 154 5.92 3.81 16.03
CA SER A 154 6.31 2.74 15.10
C SER A 154 5.64 2.93 13.74
N ASN A 155 6.30 2.45 12.65
CA ASN A 155 5.68 2.34 11.34
C ASN A 155 4.64 1.23 11.25
N GLN A 156 4.48 0.39 12.27
CA GLN A 156 3.49 -0.70 12.34
C GLN A 156 2.10 -0.17 12.73
N LYS A 157 1.61 0.85 12.03
CA LYS A 157 0.31 1.49 12.28
C LYS A 157 -0.86 0.76 11.64
N ILE A 158 -0.62 -0.03 10.58
CA ILE A 158 -1.64 -0.90 10.00
C ILE A 158 -1.72 -2.17 10.82
N GLN A 159 -2.85 -2.39 11.46
CA GLN A 159 -3.13 -3.61 12.22
C GLN A 159 -4.25 -4.39 11.54
N TYR A 160 -4.20 -5.71 11.69
CA TYR A 160 -5.18 -6.62 11.11
C TYR A 160 -5.94 -7.36 12.19
N LEU A 161 -7.14 -6.85 12.51
CA LEU A 161 -8.01 -7.50 13.47
C LEU A 161 -8.61 -8.78 12.88
N THR A 162 -8.61 -9.87 13.65
CA THR A 162 -9.29 -11.09 13.25
C THR A 162 -10.80 -10.94 13.43
N ILE A 163 -11.54 -11.16 12.37
CA ILE A 163 -13.00 -11.30 12.40
C ILE A 163 -13.30 -12.77 12.68
N PRO A 164 -13.88 -13.12 13.84
CA PRO A 164 -14.25 -14.51 14.11
C PRO A 164 -15.30 -15.02 13.11
N ALA A 165 -15.34 -16.32 12.91
CA ALA A 165 -16.32 -16.94 12.03
C ALA A 165 -17.77 -16.68 12.46
N ASN A 166 -18.69 -16.66 11.49
CA ASN A 166 -20.14 -16.56 11.71
C ASN A 166 -20.58 -15.29 12.46
N LYS A 167 -19.88 -14.18 12.22
CA LYS A 167 -20.27 -12.85 12.69
C LYS A 167 -21.09 -12.12 11.65
N SER A 168 -21.86 -11.10 12.09
CA SER A 168 -22.81 -10.40 11.23
C SER A 168 -22.47 -8.94 11.01
N ILE A 169 -21.90 -8.25 12.00
CA ILE A 169 -21.68 -6.82 11.93
C ILE A 169 -20.39 -6.42 12.65
N ILE A 170 -19.70 -5.43 12.07
CA ILE A 170 -18.55 -4.78 12.67
C ILE A 170 -18.83 -3.29 12.80
N LYS A 171 -18.53 -2.73 13.96
CA LYS A 171 -18.57 -1.29 14.21
C LYS A 171 -17.19 -0.83 14.67
N VAL A 172 -16.62 0.14 13.95
CA VAL A 172 -15.32 0.74 14.25
C VAL A 172 -15.55 2.11 14.89
N TYR A 173 -14.93 2.34 16.02
CA TYR A 173 -15.06 3.58 16.80
C TYR A 173 -13.71 4.31 16.88
N ALA A 174 -13.76 5.64 16.91
CA ALA A 174 -12.61 6.49 17.10
C ALA A 174 -11.97 6.30 18.48
N THR A 175 -10.85 6.95 18.70
CA THR A 175 -10.09 6.92 19.96
C THR A 175 -10.85 7.45 21.18
N ASP A 176 -11.93 8.19 20.97
CA ASP A 176 -12.86 8.63 22.03
C ASP A 176 -13.83 7.53 22.49
N ASP A 177 -13.77 6.36 21.86
CA ASP A 177 -14.63 5.19 22.12
C ASP A 177 -16.14 5.44 21.94
N SER A 178 -16.53 6.60 21.45
CA SER A 178 -17.93 7.01 21.28
C SER A 178 -18.30 7.35 19.84
N THR A 179 -17.40 7.96 19.09
CA THR A 179 -17.64 8.34 17.70
C THR A 179 -17.55 7.12 16.77
N LEU A 180 -18.69 6.78 16.17
CA LEU A 180 -18.76 5.68 15.19
C LEU A 180 -18.15 6.13 13.88
N LEU A 181 -17.05 5.50 13.46
CA LEU A 181 -16.35 5.79 12.22
C LEU A 181 -16.95 5.01 11.04
N LYS A 182 -17.17 3.71 11.24
CA LYS A 182 -17.64 2.83 10.18
C LYS A 182 -18.45 1.66 10.70
N THR A 183 -19.47 1.28 9.93
CA THR A 183 -20.20 0.02 10.09
C THR A 183 -19.97 -0.83 8.86
N ILE A 184 -19.68 -2.12 9.09
CA ILE A 184 -19.43 -3.10 8.04
C ILE A 184 -20.29 -4.33 8.31
N ASP A 185 -21.12 -4.68 7.35
CA ASP A 185 -21.94 -5.88 7.40
C ASP A 185 -21.13 -7.09 6.95
N ILE A 186 -21.31 -8.23 7.63
CA ILE A 186 -20.68 -9.49 7.27
C ILE A 186 -21.78 -10.44 6.75
N ILE A 187 -21.61 -10.88 5.51
CA ILE A 187 -22.48 -11.88 4.91
C ILE A 187 -21.74 -13.21 4.90
N ASN A 188 -22.25 -14.15 5.68
CA ASN A 188 -21.73 -15.52 5.68
C ASN A 188 -22.37 -16.29 4.54
N VAL A 189 -21.55 -16.69 3.57
CA VAL A 189 -22.01 -17.38 2.35
C VAL A 189 -21.85 -18.88 2.54
N CYS A 190 -22.96 -19.59 2.59
CA CYS A 190 -23.00 -21.04 2.54
C CYS A 190 -22.99 -21.49 1.06
N GLU A 191 -21.86 -22.04 0.60
CA GLU A 191 -21.74 -22.56 -0.77
C GLU A 191 -21.33 -24.05 -0.71
N PRO A 192 -22.28 -24.98 -0.60
CA PRO A 192 -21.97 -26.39 -0.41
C PRO A 192 -21.43 -27.08 -1.66
N LYS A 193 -21.59 -26.45 -2.83
CA LYS A 193 -21.23 -27.05 -4.12
C LYS A 193 -19.78 -26.84 -4.54
N PHE A 194 -19.22 -25.69 -4.22
CA PHE A 194 -17.88 -25.30 -4.64
C PHE A 194 -17.05 -24.85 -3.43
N THR A 195 -15.77 -25.20 -3.42
CA THR A 195 -14.85 -24.67 -2.41
C THR A 195 -14.57 -23.21 -2.72
N PRO A 196 -14.83 -22.27 -1.78
CA PRO A 196 -14.51 -20.87 -1.97
C PRO A 196 -13.01 -20.65 -2.16
N TYR A 197 -12.66 -19.80 -3.12
CA TYR A 197 -11.27 -19.46 -3.43
C TYR A 197 -10.93 -18.09 -2.84
N LYS A 198 -9.95 -18.04 -1.94
CA LYS A 198 -9.49 -16.80 -1.31
C LYS A 198 -8.41 -16.13 -2.18
N VAL A 199 -8.58 -14.84 -2.43
CA VAL A 199 -7.56 -13.99 -3.03
C VAL A 199 -7.25 -12.86 -2.05
N THR A 200 -5.99 -12.67 -1.73
CA THR A 200 -5.50 -11.55 -0.94
C THR A 200 -4.81 -10.56 -1.87
N PHE A 201 -5.15 -9.30 -1.78
CA PHE A 201 -4.60 -8.24 -2.61
C PHE A 201 -4.34 -6.97 -1.79
N LEU A 202 -3.47 -6.11 -2.29
CA LEU A 202 -3.26 -4.78 -1.74
C LEU A 202 -4.38 -3.86 -2.25
N ASN A 203 -5.13 -3.27 -1.33
CA ASN A 203 -6.23 -2.37 -1.69
C ASN A 203 -5.73 -0.92 -1.90
N ARG A 204 -6.63 -0.03 -2.36
CA ARG A 204 -6.29 1.37 -2.64
C ARG A 204 -5.78 2.16 -1.42
N MET A 205 -5.99 1.67 -0.21
CA MET A 205 -5.53 2.29 1.04
C MET A 205 -4.19 1.74 1.52
N GLY A 206 -3.52 0.90 0.72
CA GLY A 206 -2.22 0.33 1.05
C GLY A 206 -2.26 -0.78 2.11
N SER A 207 -3.39 -1.44 2.28
CA SER A 207 -3.54 -2.57 3.18
C SER A 207 -3.96 -3.85 2.47
N TYR A 208 -3.60 -5.01 3.03
CA TYR A 208 -4.04 -6.29 2.50
C TYR A 208 -5.52 -6.50 2.79
N GLN A 209 -6.23 -6.97 1.78
CA GLN A 209 -7.66 -7.28 1.86
C GLN A 209 -7.92 -8.63 1.24
N ASP A 210 -8.76 -9.43 1.93
CA ASP A 210 -9.22 -10.72 1.43
C ASP A 210 -10.52 -10.56 0.65
N PHE A 211 -10.60 -11.29 -0.45
CA PHE A 211 -11.80 -11.45 -1.25
C PHE A 211 -12.01 -12.94 -1.56
N TYR A 212 -13.27 -13.39 -1.56
CA TYR A 212 -13.62 -14.78 -1.82
C TYR A 212 -14.46 -14.93 -3.08
N PHE A 213 -14.06 -15.87 -3.93
CA PHE A 213 -14.85 -16.32 -5.06
C PHE A 213 -15.61 -17.58 -4.69
N PHE A 214 -16.94 -17.53 -4.79
CA PHE A 214 -17.84 -18.61 -4.35
C PHE A 214 -18.37 -19.49 -5.50
N LYS A 215 -18.06 -19.15 -6.74
CA LYS A 215 -18.55 -19.86 -7.91
C LYS A 215 -17.49 -20.77 -8.51
N LYS A 216 -17.90 -21.61 -9.46
CA LYS A 216 -16.99 -22.48 -10.19
C LYS A 216 -15.87 -21.68 -10.86
N THR A 217 -14.64 -22.08 -10.63
CA THR A 217 -13.48 -21.61 -11.40
C THR A 217 -13.28 -22.50 -12.61
N VAL A 218 -12.87 -21.91 -13.73
CA VAL A 218 -12.48 -22.62 -14.95
C VAL A 218 -11.04 -22.20 -15.24
N GLU A 219 -10.15 -23.15 -15.18
CA GLU A 219 -8.76 -22.96 -15.60
C GLU A 219 -8.66 -23.26 -17.09
N THR A 220 -8.13 -22.34 -17.87
CA THR A 220 -7.89 -22.50 -19.29
C THR A 220 -6.40 -22.33 -19.56
N PHE A 221 -5.79 -23.37 -20.08
CA PHE A 221 -4.42 -23.30 -20.58
C PHE A 221 -4.47 -23.06 -22.09
N ASN A 222 -3.99 -21.91 -22.52
CA ASN A 222 -3.75 -21.63 -23.93
C ASN A 222 -2.30 -21.96 -24.24
N VAL A 223 -2.09 -23.03 -25.02
CA VAL A 223 -0.76 -23.38 -25.52
C VAL A 223 -0.66 -22.87 -26.95
N THR A 224 0.25 -21.96 -27.20
CA THR A 224 0.59 -21.51 -28.55
C THR A 224 1.86 -22.21 -28.97
N ASP A 225 1.75 -23.17 -29.90
CA ASP A 225 2.89 -23.85 -30.48
C ASP A 225 3.35 -23.07 -31.71
N GLU A 226 4.59 -22.58 -31.70
CA GLU A 226 5.25 -22.05 -32.88
C GLU A 226 6.17 -23.12 -33.46
N THR A 227 5.86 -23.55 -34.67
CA THR A 227 6.70 -24.46 -35.44
C THR A 227 7.56 -23.66 -36.42
N TYR A 228 8.88 -23.78 -36.31
CA TYR A 228 9.78 -23.19 -37.29
C TYR A 228 10.53 -24.29 -38.07
N LYS A 229 10.69 -24.04 -39.36
CA LYS A 229 11.58 -24.91 -40.20
C LYS A 229 12.99 -24.32 -40.14
N ARG A 230 13.89 -25.09 -39.59
CA ARG A 230 15.30 -24.74 -39.65
C ARG A 230 15.84 -24.96 -41.09
N ASN A 231 16.53 -23.95 -41.63
CA ASN A 231 17.20 -24.11 -42.90
C ASN A 231 18.26 -25.22 -42.76
N THR A 232 18.17 -26.20 -43.62
CA THR A 232 19.19 -27.24 -43.71
C THR A 232 20.49 -26.60 -44.19
N VAL A 233 21.51 -26.56 -43.34
CA VAL A 233 22.86 -26.23 -43.76
C VAL A 233 23.37 -27.42 -44.54
N ASN A 234 23.49 -27.26 -45.87
CA ASN A 234 23.94 -28.30 -46.78
C ASN A 234 25.46 -28.50 -46.58
N THR A 235 25.82 -29.46 -45.77
CA THR A 235 27.17 -30.00 -45.77
C THR A 235 27.11 -31.37 -46.46
N SER A 236 27.37 -31.34 -47.77
CA SER A 236 27.56 -32.51 -48.65
C SER A 236 26.43 -33.57 -48.70
N SER A 237 25.61 -33.48 -49.74
CA SER A 237 24.92 -34.56 -50.47
C SER A 237 23.97 -35.52 -49.75
N VAL A 238 23.59 -35.33 -48.50
CA VAL A 238 22.51 -36.08 -47.86
C VAL A 238 21.62 -35.16 -47.07
N SER A 239 20.47 -34.80 -47.62
CA SER A 239 19.46 -34.03 -46.88
C SER A 239 18.62 -34.98 -46.03
N TYR A 240 18.73 -34.89 -44.73
CA TYR A 240 17.74 -35.44 -43.82
C TYR A 240 16.77 -34.36 -43.44
N PRO A 241 15.45 -34.53 -43.63
CA PRO A 241 14.47 -33.63 -43.08
C PRO A 241 14.36 -33.91 -41.57
N THR A 242 15.05 -33.12 -40.77
CA THR A 242 14.82 -33.12 -39.33
C THR A 242 13.72 -32.14 -39.00
N ASN A 243 12.54 -32.66 -38.71
CA ASN A 243 11.49 -31.90 -37.99
C ASN A 243 11.84 -31.95 -36.52
N GLU A 244 12.53 -30.96 -36.03
CA GLU A 244 12.67 -30.76 -34.58
C GLU A 244 11.49 -29.84 -34.11
N THR A 245 10.55 -30.46 -33.44
CA THR A 245 9.53 -29.75 -32.69
C THR A 245 10.09 -29.46 -31.31
N GLN A 246 10.53 -28.23 -31.04
CA GLN A 246 10.85 -27.83 -29.69
C GLN A 246 9.56 -27.29 -29.04
N GLN A 247 9.04 -28.02 -28.07
CA GLN A 247 7.99 -27.55 -27.17
C GLN A 247 8.67 -26.69 -26.08
N GLN A 248 8.50 -25.39 -26.13
CA GLN A 248 8.77 -24.54 -24.96
C GLN A 248 7.52 -24.52 -24.09
N ARG A 249 7.63 -25.05 -22.89
CA ARG A 249 6.62 -24.90 -21.83
C ARG A 249 7.00 -23.65 -21.02
N TYR A 250 6.12 -22.70 -20.98
CA TYR A 250 6.16 -21.58 -20.06
C TYR A 250 5.23 -21.84 -18.87
#